data_76db22804b44e75d88cfdecd0b05c1f5
#
_entry.id   76db22804b44e75d88cfdecd0b05c1f5
#
_cell.length_a   1.000
_cell.length_b   1.000
_cell.length_c   1.000
_cell.angle_alpha   90.00
_cell.angle_beta   90.00
_cell.angle_gamma   90.00
#
_symmetry.space_group_name_H-M   'P 1'
#
loop_
_entity.id
_entity.type
_entity.pdbx_description
1 polymer ?
#
loop_
_entity_poly.entity_id
_entity_poly.type
_entity_poly.pdbx_seq_one_letter_code
_entity_poly.pdbx_strand_id
1 'polypeptide(L)'
;MKHIPVPALSMVFTVLCLLSGLLVGAPGWAASPIQDKYQAVGGPAGILGAAIGGEKCGLAGGGCYQDYQRGQIHWTPATGARATWGAVGTLWQQQGWEQGRLGYAVTDEVCGLVRSGCYQSFQGGQIHWSPASGAQQTVWGAIRNRWAGGGFESGPLGYPAAAERCGLRAGGCYQAFQGGQVHWAPGIGAYATGGSIDYVWGTLGWENGRLGYPLTEEVCAGDAGCTQNFQGGTLAWLPSTGVTVTFNQPGEYQRVINKRNPLSPIDYAPSDMVNVGGQALRYQAALGFWQFSDAASASGVPVTVVSAFRSYATQASLYNSYVAMYGQERADTISARPGFSEHQSGLAVDIGNPGGVCGLQECFAHTAAGQFAANRAHEFGFIVRYPAGMSYWTGYAYEPWHLRYVGKDVAMDMHRRGIATLEQYYGYSPAPGY
;
A
#
# COMPACT_ATOMS: atom_id res chain seq x y z
N MET A 1 -112.74 -8.76 -15.25
CA MET A 1 -114.08 -8.28 -14.90
C MET A 1 -113.96 -7.03 -14.10
N LYS A 2 -114.61 -6.02 -14.52
CA LYS A 2 -115.00 -4.76 -13.84
C LYS A 2 -113.93 -3.76 -13.44
N HIS A 3 -113.92 -2.70 -14.22
CA HIS A 3 -113.54 -1.33 -13.98
C HIS A 3 -114.19 -0.72 -12.74
N ILE A 4 -113.57 0.22 -12.10
CA ILE A 4 -114.23 1.41 -11.56
C ILE A 4 -113.07 2.47 -11.35
N PRO A 5 -113.41 3.74 -11.57
CA PRO A 5 -112.38 4.79 -11.92
C PRO A 5 -112.05 5.79 -10.78
N VAL A 6 -111.01 6.58 -11.05
CA VAL A 6 -110.40 7.76 -10.50
C VAL A 6 -111.31 8.74 -9.78
N PRO A 7 -110.81 9.54 -8.81
CA PRO A 7 -110.63 11.01 -9.14
C PRO A 7 -109.24 11.57 -8.78
N ALA A 8 -108.92 12.53 -9.61
CA ALA A 8 -107.72 13.42 -9.50
C ALA A 8 -107.84 14.40 -8.32
N LEU A 9 -106.72 14.60 -7.63
CA LEU A 9 -106.59 15.71 -6.69
C LEU A 9 -105.37 16.49 -7.07
N SER A 10 -105.53 17.69 -7.53
CA SER A 10 -104.45 18.65 -7.82
C SER A 10 -103.79 19.14 -6.51
N MET A 11 -102.54 18.98 -6.37
CA MET A 11 -101.77 19.60 -5.33
C MET A 11 -100.68 20.50 -5.96
N VAL A 12 -100.77 21.75 -5.65
CA VAL A 12 -99.81 22.77 -5.99
C VAL A 12 -98.52 22.51 -5.18
N PHE A 13 -97.43 22.23 -5.84
CA PHE A 13 -96.11 22.17 -5.16
C PHE A 13 -95.37 23.49 -5.42
N THR A 14 -95.13 24.17 -4.33
CA THR A 14 -94.23 25.33 -4.26
C THR A 14 -92.76 24.79 -4.38
N VAL A 15 -92.08 25.24 -5.46
CA VAL A 15 -90.66 24.88 -5.67
C VAL A 15 -89.81 25.80 -4.80
N LEU A 16 -89.22 25.20 -3.74
CA LEU A 16 -88.17 25.82 -2.92
C LEU A 16 -86.83 25.45 -3.57
N CYS A 17 -86.20 26.42 -4.29
CA CYS A 17 -84.84 26.28 -4.80
C CYS A 17 -83.82 26.24 -3.62
N LEU A 18 -83.40 25.12 -3.21
CA LEU A 18 -82.19 24.90 -2.38
C LEU A 18 -80.98 24.96 -3.32
N LEU A 19 -80.22 26.08 -3.31
CA LEU A 19 -78.85 26.18 -3.83
C LEU A 19 -77.92 25.32 -3.01
N SER A 20 -77.75 24.04 -3.40
CA SER A 20 -76.67 23.23 -2.94
C SER A 20 -75.38 23.72 -3.61
N GLY A 21 -74.59 24.53 -2.90
CA GLY A 21 -73.20 24.86 -3.28
C GLY A 21 -72.38 23.57 -3.36
N LEU A 22 -72.10 23.10 -4.57
CA LEU A 22 -71.03 22.14 -4.82
C LEU A 22 -69.70 22.86 -4.46
N LEU A 23 -69.17 22.59 -3.29
CA LEU A 23 -67.77 22.78 -3.01
C LEU A 23 -67.01 21.85 -3.95
N VAL A 24 -66.62 22.35 -5.11
CA VAL A 24 -65.57 21.73 -5.92
C VAL A 24 -64.29 21.85 -5.08
N GLY A 25 -63.98 20.74 -4.36
CA GLY A 25 -62.67 20.59 -3.71
C GLY A 25 -61.62 20.80 -4.79
N ALA A 26 -60.70 21.75 -4.57
CA ALA A 26 -59.54 21.90 -5.43
C ALA A 26 -58.88 20.52 -5.57
N PRO A 27 -58.39 20.14 -6.77
CA PRO A 27 -57.68 18.87 -6.92
C PRO A 27 -56.52 18.89 -5.94
N GLY A 28 -56.59 18.01 -4.92
CA GLY A 28 -55.49 17.79 -4.03
C GLY A 28 -54.30 17.36 -4.90
N TRP A 29 -53.33 18.22 -5.05
CA TRP A 29 -52.10 17.87 -5.70
C TRP A 29 -51.54 16.71 -4.89
N ALA A 30 -51.40 15.52 -5.52
CA ALA A 30 -50.75 14.40 -4.89
C ALA A 30 -49.39 14.92 -4.38
N ALA A 31 -49.11 14.69 -3.11
CA ALA A 31 -47.85 15.11 -2.53
C ALA A 31 -46.69 14.52 -3.36
N SER A 32 -45.66 15.27 -3.60
CA SER A 32 -44.50 14.78 -4.35
C SER A 32 -43.82 13.68 -3.53
N PRO A 33 -43.13 12.72 -4.15
CA PRO A 33 -42.36 11.71 -3.43
C PRO A 33 -41.34 12.30 -2.42
N ILE A 34 -40.85 13.52 -2.70
CA ILE A 34 -39.97 14.27 -1.79
C ILE A 34 -40.75 14.72 -0.56
N GLN A 35 -41.97 15.27 -0.76
CA GLN A 35 -42.82 15.71 0.34
C GLN A 35 -43.28 14.53 1.22
N ASP A 36 -43.64 13.41 0.59
CA ASP A 36 -43.99 12.19 1.34
C ASP A 36 -42.82 11.71 2.20
N LYS A 37 -41.63 11.68 1.62
CA LYS A 37 -40.40 11.32 2.36
C LYS A 37 -40.10 12.30 3.49
N TYR A 38 -40.29 13.60 3.27
CA TYR A 38 -40.10 14.62 4.30
C TYR A 38 -40.99 14.39 5.51
N GLN A 39 -42.29 14.11 5.26
CA GLN A 39 -43.20 13.75 6.36
C GLN A 39 -42.80 12.48 7.08
N ALA A 40 -42.36 11.47 6.31
CA ALA A 40 -41.91 10.18 6.88
C ALA A 40 -40.70 10.32 7.81
N VAL A 41 -39.82 11.31 7.59
CA VAL A 41 -38.65 11.58 8.45
C VAL A 41 -38.93 12.63 9.55
N GLY A 42 -40.22 12.93 9.80
CA GLY A 42 -40.68 13.77 10.91
C GLY A 42 -40.99 15.24 10.55
N GLY A 43 -40.97 15.59 9.27
CA GLY A 43 -41.30 16.93 8.79
C GLY A 43 -40.43 18.03 9.43
N PRO A 44 -41.01 19.21 9.74
CA PRO A 44 -40.23 20.33 10.30
C PRO A 44 -39.60 20.05 11.67
N ALA A 45 -40.23 19.16 12.46
CA ALA A 45 -39.70 18.74 13.76
C ALA A 45 -38.69 17.57 13.66
N GLY A 46 -38.61 16.92 12.51
CA GLY A 46 -37.74 15.79 12.26
C GLY A 46 -36.26 16.16 12.07
N ILE A 47 -35.50 15.17 11.63
CA ILE A 47 -34.02 15.27 11.51
C ILE A 47 -33.56 16.33 10.50
N LEU A 48 -34.35 16.60 9.45
CA LEU A 48 -34.01 17.56 8.40
C LEU A 48 -34.29 19.01 8.78
N GLY A 49 -35.21 19.26 9.73
CA GLY A 49 -35.68 20.61 10.06
C GLY A 49 -36.59 21.20 8.99
N ALA A 50 -36.81 22.51 9.02
CA ALA A 50 -37.70 23.21 8.08
C ALA A 50 -37.15 23.19 6.65
N ALA A 51 -38.07 23.18 5.66
CA ALA A 51 -37.71 23.28 4.25
C ALA A 51 -37.09 24.64 3.92
N ILE A 52 -36.10 24.63 3.03
CA ILE A 52 -35.46 25.82 2.48
C ILE A 52 -35.78 25.89 0.97
N GLY A 53 -36.75 26.78 0.63
CA GLY A 53 -37.23 26.87 -0.74
C GLY A 53 -38.11 25.73 -1.20
N GLY A 54 -38.37 25.65 -2.48
CA GLY A 54 -39.18 24.62 -3.14
C GLY A 54 -38.34 23.50 -3.74
N GLU A 55 -39.07 22.48 -4.22
CA GLU A 55 -38.49 21.38 -4.98
C GLU A 55 -37.91 21.86 -6.31
N LYS A 56 -36.70 21.39 -6.65
CA LYS A 56 -35.95 21.71 -7.87
C LYS A 56 -35.74 20.43 -8.68
N CYS A 57 -36.16 20.46 -9.94
CA CYS A 57 -36.08 19.30 -10.85
C CYS A 57 -35.15 19.60 -12.03
N GLY A 58 -34.92 18.57 -12.87
CA GLY A 58 -34.03 18.64 -14.02
C GLY A 58 -32.64 18.07 -13.76
N LEU A 59 -32.46 17.35 -12.66
CA LEU A 59 -31.22 16.62 -12.37
C LEU A 59 -31.04 15.37 -13.27
N ALA A 60 -29.87 14.78 -13.26
CA ALA A 60 -29.58 13.55 -14.00
C ALA A 60 -30.63 12.47 -13.73
N GLY A 61 -30.99 11.67 -14.75
CA GLY A 61 -31.99 10.61 -14.61
C GLY A 61 -33.42 11.08 -14.32
N GLY A 62 -33.76 12.37 -14.61
CA GLY A 62 -35.06 12.95 -14.33
C GLY A 62 -35.29 13.26 -12.85
N GLY A 63 -34.20 13.45 -12.11
CA GLY A 63 -34.21 13.65 -10.66
C GLY A 63 -34.69 15.03 -10.23
N CYS A 64 -35.15 15.11 -8.98
CA CYS A 64 -35.50 16.32 -8.26
C CYS A 64 -34.88 16.29 -6.86
N TYR A 65 -34.71 17.48 -6.26
CA TYR A 65 -34.27 17.59 -4.87
C TYR A 65 -34.93 18.76 -4.17
N GLN A 66 -34.86 18.73 -2.84
CA GLN A 66 -35.27 19.88 -2.02
C GLN A 66 -34.29 20.02 -0.85
N ASP A 67 -33.96 21.30 -0.56
CA ASP A 67 -33.07 21.66 0.55
C ASP A 67 -33.86 21.79 1.86
N TYR A 68 -33.24 21.39 2.96
CA TYR A 68 -33.73 21.53 4.34
C TYR A 68 -32.62 22.10 5.22
N GLN A 69 -32.96 22.57 6.41
CA GLN A 69 -32.00 23.19 7.34
C GLN A 69 -30.79 22.29 7.67
N ARG A 70 -30.98 20.97 7.69
CA ARG A 70 -29.95 20.00 8.13
C ARG A 70 -29.65 18.91 7.11
N GLY A 71 -30.08 19.03 5.87
CA GLY A 71 -29.83 18.05 4.82
C GLY A 71 -30.67 18.27 3.60
N GLN A 72 -30.80 17.25 2.78
CA GLN A 72 -31.53 17.28 1.50
C GLN A 72 -32.32 15.98 1.31
N ILE A 73 -33.38 16.04 0.50
CA ILE A 73 -34.02 14.87 -0.07
C ILE A 73 -33.82 14.92 -1.57
N HIS A 74 -33.29 13.84 -2.13
CA HIS A 74 -33.18 13.65 -3.57
C HIS A 74 -34.10 12.52 -4.00
N TRP A 75 -34.69 12.65 -5.17
CA TRP A 75 -35.58 11.68 -5.76
C TRP A 75 -35.25 11.43 -7.22
N THR A 76 -35.34 10.17 -7.64
CA THR A 76 -35.45 9.79 -9.06
C THR A 76 -36.48 8.66 -9.19
N PRO A 77 -37.04 8.41 -10.42
CA PRO A 77 -37.89 7.25 -10.64
C PRO A 77 -37.22 5.92 -10.28
N ALA A 78 -35.91 5.82 -10.41
CA ALA A 78 -35.15 4.59 -10.18
C ALA A 78 -34.83 4.33 -8.70
N THR A 79 -34.58 5.38 -7.89
CA THR A 79 -34.11 5.25 -6.51
C THR A 79 -35.19 5.55 -5.47
N GLY A 80 -36.28 6.20 -5.88
CA GLY A 80 -37.23 6.81 -4.95
C GLY A 80 -36.64 8.00 -4.21
N ALA A 81 -37.40 8.56 -3.27
CA ALA A 81 -36.97 9.68 -2.46
C ALA A 81 -36.09 9.19 -1.28
N ARG A 82 -34.89 9.75 -1.16
CA ARG A 82 -33.92 9.43 -0.10
C ARG A 82 -33.43 10.70 0.57
N ALA A 83 -33.39 10.67 1.88
CA ALA A 83 -32.86 11.76 2.69
C ALA A 83 -31.38 11.55 2.99
N THR A 84 -30.60 12.63 2.91
CA THR A 84 -29.18 12.66 3.29
C THR A 84 -28.94 13.84 4.23
N TRP A 85 -28.22 13.63 5.31
CA TRP A 85 -27.96 14.67 6.32
C TRP A 85 -26.63 14.45 7.04
N GLY A 86 -26.26 15.35 7.93
CA GLY A 86 -25.11 15.22 8.79
C GLY A 86 -23.79 14.99 8.03
N ALA A 87 -22.91 14.20 8.60
CA ALA A 87 -21.58 13.93 8.02
C ALA A 87 -21.66 13.15 6.69
N VAL A 88 -22.61 12.23 6.55
CA VAL A 88 -22.86 11.48 5.31
C VAL A 88 -23.30 12.44 4.19
N GLY A 89 -24.28 13.29 4.45
CA GLY A 89 -24.73 14.28 3.48
C GLY A 89 -23.64 15.30 3.11
N THR A 90 -22.85 15.74 4.10
CA THR A 90 -21.74 16.67 3.87
C THR A 90 -20.66 16.05 2.96
N LEU A 91 -20.26 14.80 3.21
CA LEU A 91 -19.28 14.13 2.36
C LEU A 91 -19.82 13.91 0.94
N TRP A 92 -21.08 13.49 0.80
CA TRP A 92 -21.72 13.30 -0.50
C TRP A 92 -21.78 14.63 -1.29
N GLN A 93 -22.10 15.75 -0.62
CA GLN A 93 -22.02 17.09 -1.19
C GLN A 93 -20.62 17.41 -1.72
N GLN A 94 -19.59 17.18 -0.92
CA GLN A 94 -18.19 17.40 -1.31
C GLN A 94 -17.76 16.56 -2.51
N GLN A 95 -18.40 15.41 -2.72
CA GLN A 95 -18.17 14.53 -3.87
C GLN A 95 -18.99 14.90 -5.12
N GLY A 96 -19.76 15.99 -5.10
CA GLY A 96 -20.54 16.49 -6.22
C GLY A 96 -21.95 15.89 -6.31
N TRP A 97 -22.51 15.46 -5.20
CA TRP A 97 -23.86 14.87 -5.08
C TRP A 97 -24.09 13.74 -6.09
N GLU A 98 -25.24 13.75 -6.78
CA GLU A 98 -25.61 12.73 -7.76
C GLU A 98 -24.75 12.74 -9.03
N GLN A 99 -24.03 13.83 -9.29
CA GLN A 99 -23.10 13.93 -10.43
C GLN A 99 -21.73 13.34 -10.11
N GLY A 100 -21.43 13.14 -8.81
CA GLY A 100 -20.21 12.52 -8.37
C GLY A 100 -20.18 11.01 -8.59
N ARG A 101 -19.04 10.39 -8.23
CA ARG A 101 -18.81 8.95 -8.41
C ARG A 101 -19.84 8.05 -7.70
N LEU A 102 -20.46 8.54 -6.64
CA LEU A 102 -21.45 7.78 -5.87
C LEU A 102 -22.84 7.75 -6.50
N GLY A 103 -23.21 8.75 -7.32
CA GLY A 103 -24.56 8.85 -7.83
C GLY A 103 -25.59 9.12 -6.73
N TYR A 104 -26.85 8.78 -6.96
CA TYR A 104 -27.95 8.97 -6.01
C TYR A 104 -27.90 7.98 -4.85
N ALA A 105 -28.39 8.42 -3.67
CA ALA A 105 -28.64 7.50 -2.55
C ALA A 105 -29.73 6.47 -2.94
N VAL A 106 -29.50 5.21 -2.61
CA VAL A 106 -30.45 4.09 -2.88
C VAL A 106 -31.08 3.54 -1.60
N THR A 107 -30.53 3.87 -0.43
CA THR A 107 -31.12 3.56 0.89
C THR A 107 -31.25 4.83 1.72
N ASP A 108 -31.98 4.74 2.81
CA ASP A 108 -31.85 5.69 3.90
C ASP A 108 -30.58 5.40 4.71
N GLU A 109 -30.17 6.34 5.56
CA GLU A 109 -29.08 6.13 6.50
C GLU A 109 -29.48 5.09 7.54
N VAL A 110 -28.59 4.11 7.77
CA VAL A 110 -28.74 3.04 8.76
C VAL A 110 -27.71 3.28 9.85
N CYS A 111 -28.19 3.49 11.08
CA CYS A 111 -27.36 3.71 12.27
C CYS A 111 -27.50 2.58 13.29
N GLY A 112 -26.72 2.65 14.38
CA GLY A 112 -26.66 1.61 15.41
C GLY A 112 -25.64 0.52 15.10
N LEU A 113 -24.71 0.78 14.16
CA LEU A 113 -23.58 -0.10 13.92
C LEU A 113 -22.60 -0.08 15.10
N VAL A 114 -21.63 -0.99 15.10
CA VAL A 114 -20.58 -1.04 16.12
C VAL A 114 -19.92 0.34 16.30
N ARG A 115 -19.54 0.69 17.53
CA ARG A 115 -18.95 1.99 17.89
C ARG A 115 -19.82 3.19 17.45
N SER A 116 -21.15 3.04 17.51
CA SER A 116 -22.14 4.07 17.18
C SER A 116 -22.07 4.61 15.75
N GLY A 117 -21.67 3.78 14.81
CA GLY A 117 -21.56 4.18 13.42
C GLY A 117 -22.86 4.13 12.64
N CYS A 118 -22.78 4.70 11.44
CA CYS A 118 -23.86 4.73 10.45
C CYS A 118 -23.31 4.46 9.05
N TYR A 119 -24.17 4.04 8.13
CA TYR A 119 -23.85 4.01 6.71
C TYR A 119 -25.05 4.38 5.86
N GLN A 120 -24.78 4.81 4.64
CA GLN A 120 -25.80 4.98 3.59
C GLN A 120 -25.28 4.44 2.26
N SER A 121 -26.12 3.73 1.52
CA SER A 121 -25.77 3.19 0.21
C SER A 121 -26.19 4.12 -0.90
N PHE A 122 -25.34 4.19 -1.93
CA PHE A 122 -25.49 4.98 -3.14
C PHE A 122 -25.34 4.06 -4.37
N GLN A 123 -25.67 4.57 -5.54
CA GLN A 123 -25.54 3.80 -6.80
C GLN A 123 -24.10 3.33 -7.05
N GLY A 124 -23.09 4.15 -6.73
CA GLY A 124 -21.67 3.89 -6.98
C GLY A 124 -20.88 3.37 -5.77
N GLY A 125 -21.50 3.23 -4.59
CA GLY A 125 -20.78 2.81 -3.37
C GLY A 125 -21.57 3.05 -2.11
N GLN A 126 -20.83 3.24 -1.00
CA GLN A 126 -21.39 3.52 0.31
C GLN A 126 -20.60 4.64 0.99
N ILE A 127 -21.25 5.40 1.88
CA ILE A 127 -20.57 6.25 2.84
C ILE A 127 -20.79 5.61 4.21
N HIS A 128 -19.71 5.39 4.94
CA HIS A 128 -19.68 4.94 6.32
C HIS A 128 -19.21 6.06 7.22
N TRP A 129 -19.83 6.20 8.36
CA TRP A 129 -19.46 7.18 9.38
C TRP A 129 -19.26 6.51 10.72
N SER A 130 -18.24 6.94 11.45
CA SER A 130 -18.11 6.67 12.88
C SER A 130 -17.53 7.89 13.58
N PRO A 131 -17.71 8.03 14.92
CA PRO A 131 -17.12 9.14 15.68
C PRO A 131 -15.59 9.23 15.52
N ALA A 132 -14.91 8.08 15.33
CA ALA A 132 -13.46 8.03 15.25
C ALA A 132 -12.91 8.27 13.83
N SER A 133 -13.61 7.84 12.78
CA SER A 133 -13.13 7.96 11.38
C SER A 133 -13.76 9.13 10.61
N GLY A 134 -14.84 9.73 11.13
CA GLY A 134 -15.67 10.62 10.33
C GLY A 134 -16.39 9.86 9.20
N ALA A 135 -16.93 10.60 8.24
CA ALA A 135 -17.54 10.01 7.05
C ALA A 135 -16.47 9.64 6.02
N GLN A 136 -16.50 8.41 5.53
CA GLN A 136 -15.58 7.90 4.51
C GLN A 136 -16.35 7.12 3.46
N GLN A 137 -16.00 7.32 2.19
CA GLN A 137 -16.62 6.58 1.10
C GLN A 137 -15.90 5.25 0.82
N THR A 138 -16.67 4.26 0.40
CA THR A 138 -16.20 3.06 -0.29
C THR A 138 -16.92 2.97 -1.63
N VAL A 139 -16.23 2.57 -2.68
CA VAL A 139 -16.86 2.36 -4.00
C VAL A 139 -17.07 0.89 -4.26
N TRP A 140 -18.07 0.56 -5.09
CA TRP A 140 -18.27 -0.83 -5.50
C TRP A 140 -17.02 -1.33 -6.22
N GLY A 141 -16.46 -2.44 -5.76
CA GLY A 141 -15.25 -3.01 -6.33
C GLY A 141 -14.59 -4.04 -5.42
N ALA A 142 -13.41 -4.49 -5.83
CA ALA A 142 -12.69 -5.57 -5.15
C ALA A 142 -12.31 -5.22 -3.71
N ILE A 143 -11.88 -3.99 -3.45
CA ILE A 143 -11.48 -3.52 -2.11
C ILE A 143 -12.67 -3.57 -1.15
N ARG A 144 -13.82 -2.98 -1.57
CA ARG A 144 -15.04 -3.02 -0.76
C ARG A 144 -15.54 -4.45 -0.54
N ASN A 145 -15.48 -5.30 -1.57
CA ASN A 145 -15.91 -6.68 -1.47
C ASN A 145 -15.02 -7.48 -0.51
N ARG A 146 -13.71 -7.23 -0.53
CA ARG A 146 -12.79 -7.84 0.44
C ARG A 146 -13.11 -7.40 1.87
N TRP A 147 -13.36 -6.12 2.10
CA TRP A 147 -13.76 -5.58 3.40
C TRP A 147 -15.10 -6.18 3.87
N ALA A 148 -16.08 -6.28 2.97
CA ALA A 148 -17.36 -6.92 3.24
C ALA A 148 -17.21 -8.39 3.64
N GLY A 149 -16.37 -9.14 2.92
CA GLY A 149 -16.06 -10.53 3.24
C GLY A 149 -15.35 -10.72 4.59
N GLY A 150 -14.72 -9.67 5.10
CA GLY A 150 -14.12 -9.62 6.43
C GLY A 150 -15.05 -9.17 7.55
N GLY A 151 -16.35 -8.92 7.26
CA GLY A 151 -17.35 -8.52 8.25
C GLY A 151 -17.53 -7.01 8.40
N PHE A 152 -17.18 -6.24 7.36
CA PHE A 152 -17.32 -4.78 7.35
C PHE A 152 -16.63 -4.14 8.58
N GLU A 153 -17.27 -3.14 9.19
CA GLU A 153 -16.80 -2.42 10.38
C GLU A 153 -16.75 -3.30 11.64
N SER A 154 -17.42 -4.45 11.65
CA SER A 154 -17.38 -5.42 12.75
C SER A 154 -16.17 -6.34 12.67
N GLY A 155 -15.54 -6.42 11.51
CA GLY A 155 -14.33 -7.21 11.27
C GLY A 155 -13.04 -6.53 11.74
N PRO A 156 -11.90 -7.18 11.56
CA PRO A 156 -10.59 -6.69 12.03
C PRO A 156 -10.16 -5.37 11.41
N LEU A 157 -10.62 -5.06 10.20
CA LEU A 157 -10.30 -3.79 9.55
C LEU A 157 -11.03 -2.58 10.14
N GLY A 158 -12.19 -2.78 10.79
CA GLY A 158 -12.99 -1.67 11.29
C GLY A 158 -13.54 -0.77 10.18
N TYR A 159 -13.78 0.52 10.49
CA TYR A 159 -14.29 1.49 9.52
C TYR A 159 -13.22 1.94 8.51
N PRO A 160 -13.64 2.36 7.31
CA PRO A 160 -12.75 3.07 6.39
C PRO A 160 -12.17 4.32 7.08
N ALA A 161 -10.86 4.55 6.92
CA ALA A 161 -10.14 5.69 7.49
C ALA A 161 -9.80 6.74 6.43
N ALA A 162 -9.85 6.37 5.15
CA ALA A 162 -9.65 7.26 4.02
C ALA A 162 -10.43 6.79 2.79
N ALA A 163 -10.55 7.63 1.77
CA ALA A 163 -11.08 7.23 0.47
C ALA A 163 -10.10 6.30 -0.27
N GLU A 164 -10.65 5.47 -1.17
CA GLU A 164 -9.87 4.65 -2.09
C GLU A 164 -8.96 5.52 -2.97
N ARG A 165 -7.71 5.13 -3.11
CA ARG A 165 -6.71 5.75 -3.98
C ARG A 165 -6.24 4.77 -5.03
N CYS A 166 -6.27 5.19 -6.29
CA CYS A 166 -5.81 4.42 -7.45
C CYS A 166 -4.63 5.09 -8.14
N GLY A 167 -4.07 4.42 -9.15
CA GLY A 167 -2.88 4.87 -9.87
C GLY A 167 -1.59 4.33 -9.26
N LEU A 168 -1.67 3.30 -8.42
CA LEU A 168 -0.50 2.59 -7.91
C LEU A 168 0.17 1.77 -9.01
N ARG A 169 1.33 1.18 -8.70
CA ARG A 169 2.07 0.26 -9.59
C ARG A 169 1.11 -0.76 -10.22
N ALA A 170 1.30 -1.05 -11.51
CA ALA A 170 0.47 -1.98 -12.30
C ALA A 170 -1.04 -1.65 -12.31
N GLY A 171 -1.42 -0.38 -12.12
CA GLY A 171 -2.81 0.06 -12.14
C GLY A 171 -3.61 -0.30 -10.89
N GLY A 172 -2.93 -0.55 -9.78
CA GLY A 172 -3.55 -0.91 -8.52
C GLY A 172 -4.22 0.23 -7.78
N CYS A 173 -4.96 -0.15 -6.73
CA CYS A 173 -5.63 0.76 -5.80
C CYS A 173 -5.44 0.26 -4.36
N TYR A 174 -5.57 1.16 -3.40
CA TYR A 174 -5.67 0.80 -1.99
C TYR A 174 -6.69 1.66 -1.25
N GLN A 175 -7.14 1.17 -0.12
CA GLN A 175 -7.93 1.92 0.84
C GLN A 175 -7.47 1.62 2.26
N ALA A 176 -7.29 2.67 3.06
CA ALA A 176 -6.96 2.56 4.47
C ALA A 176 -8.21 2.37 5.32
N PHE A 177 -8.10 1.53 6.35
CA PHE A 177 -9.09 1.24 7.37
C PHE A 177 -8.47 1.43 8.77
N GLN A 178 -9.28 1.40 9.81
CA GLN A 178 -8.80 1.57 11.19
C GLN A 178 -7.80 0.49 11.63
N GLY A 179 -7.94 -0.75 11.12
CA GLY A 179 -7.12 -1.90 11.49
C GLY A 179 -6.06 -2.31 10.47
N GLY A 180 -5.90 -1.56 9.38
CA GLY A 180 -4.93 -1.88 8.32
C GLY A 180 -5.33 -1.28 6.98
N GLN A 181 -4.94 -1.94 5.91
CA GLN A 181 -5.21 -1.49 4.54
C GLN A 181 -5.69 -2.67 3.67
N VAL A 182 -6.41 -2.36 2.61
CA VAL A 182 -6.69 -3.33 1.54
C VAL A 182 -6.05 -2.82 0.27
N HIS A 183 -5.20 -3.63 -0.34
CA HIS A 183 -4.57 -3.36 -1.63
C HIS A 183 -5.17 -4.28 -2.70
N TRP A 184 -5.38 -3.73 -3.87
CA TRP A 184 -5.86 -4.44 -5.05
C TRP A 184 -5.01 -4.13 -6.26
N ALA A 185 -4.78 -5.12 -7.10
CA ALA A 185 -4.23 -4.91 -8.44
C ALA A 185 -4.84 -5.88 -9.47
N PRO A 186 -4.89 -5.50 -10.76
CA PRO A 186 -5.34 -6.38 -11.84
C PRO A 186 -4.58 -7.70 -11.85
N GLY A 187 -5.29 -8.83 -11.98
CA GLY A 187 -4.69 -10.17 -12.02
C GLY A 187 -4.16 -10.71 -10.70
N ILE A 188 -4.18 -9.91 -9.63
CA ILE A 188 -3.72 -10.31 -8.29
C ILE A 188 -4.91 -10.54 -7.35
N GLY A 189 -5.83 -9.58 -7.29
CA GLY A 189 -6.95 -9.59 -6.35
C GLY A 189 -6.81 -8.52 -5.27
N ALA A 190 -7.70 -8.56 -4.28
CA ALA A 190 -7.73 -7.64 -3.15
C ALA A 190 -7.39 -8.39 -1.86
N TYR A 191 -6.35 -7.95 -1.15
CA TYR A 191 -5.89 -8.55 0.09
C TYR A 191 -5.70 -7.49 1.18
N ALA A 192 -6.03 -7.86 2.40
CA ALA A 192 -5.81 -7.01 3.56
C ALA A 192 -4.40 -7.22 4.13
N THR A 193 -3.82 -6.13 4.63
CA THR A 193 -2.60 -6.13 5.43
C THR A 193 -2.87 -5.38 6.73
N GLY A 194 -2.27 -5.79 7.84
CA GLY A 194 -2.48 -5.16 9.13
C GLY A 194 -1.30 -5.31 10.09
N GLY A 195 -1.35 -4.60 11.20
CA GLY A 195 -0.41 -4.76 12.30
C GLY A 195 1.07 -4.62 11.92
N SER A 196 1.90 -5.50 12.48
CA SER A 196 3.36 -5.47 12.27
C SER A 196 3.78 -5.84 10.85
N ILE A 197 3.02 -6.71 10.17
CA ILE A 197 3.29 -7.10 8.77
C ILE A 197 3.07 -5.90 7.85
N ASP A 198 1.95 -5.19 8.02
CA ASP A 198 1.66 -3.97 7.25
C ASP A 198 2.73 -2.89 7.47
N TYR A 199 3.12 -2.66 8.73
CA TYR A 199 4.17 -1.71 9.08
C TYR A 199 5.50 -2.02 8.39
N VAL A 200 5.99 -3.29 8.47
CA VAL A 200 7.25 -3.68 7.84
C VAL A 200 7.16 -3.62 6.33
N TRP A 201 6.05 -4.06 5.72
CA TRP A 201 5.85 -3.93 4.28
C TRP A 201 5.90 -2.47 3.83
N GLY A 202 5.33 -1.55 4.62
CA GLY A 202 5.44 -0.11 4.39
C GLY A 202 6.89 0.40 4.41
N THR A 203 7.70 -0.05 5.38
CA THR A 203 9.14 0.33 5.44
C THR A 203 9.95 -0.22 4.26
N LEU A 204 9.47 -1.28 3.62
CA LEU A 204 10.05 -1.90 2.43
C LEU A 204 9.54 -1.32 1.11
N GLY A 205 8.72 -0.25 1.15
CA GLY A 205 8.25 0.50 -0.01
C GLY A 205 6.94 0.05 -0.60
N TRP A 206 6.08 -0.65 0.17
CA TRP A 206 4.76 -1.12 -0.22
C TRP A 206 4.81 -1.95 -1.52
N GLU A 207 3.83 -1.80 -2.40
CA GLU A 207 3.80 -2.47 -3.71
C GLU A 207 4.95 -2.08 -4.66
N ASN A 208 5.62 -0.94 -4.39
CA ASN A 208 6.77 -0.48 -5.18
C ASN A 208 8.07 -1.15 -4.75
N GLY A 209 8.13 -1.69 -3.52
CA GLY A 209 9.28 -2.44 -3.00
C GLY A 209 9.42 -3.83 -3.64
N ARG A 210 10.48 -4.56 -3.23
CA ARG A 210 10.76 -5.90 -3.75
C ARG A 210 9.67 -6.93 -3.48
N LEU A 211 8.91 -6.76 -2.40
CA LEU A 211 7.80 -7.66 -2.09
C LEU A 211 6.64 -7.54 -3.08
N GLY A 212 6.43 -6.35 -3.67
CA GLY A 212 5.27 -6.13 -4.53
C GLY A 212 3.96 -6.23 -3.74
N TYR A 213 2.86 -6.58 -4.41
CA TYR A 213 1.54 -6.74 -3.81
C TYR A 213 1.41 -8.01 -2.97
N PRO A 214 0.56 -8.01 -1.91
CA PRO A 214 0.19 -9.24 -1.22
C PRO A 214 -0.57 -10.19 -2.17
N LEU A 215 -0.30 -11.48 -2.02
CA LEU A 215 -0.93 -12.59 -2.79
C LEU A 215 -1.90 -13.40 -1.95
N THR A 216 -1.86 -13.27 -0.65
CA THR A 216 -2.73 -13.98 0.30
C THR A 216 -3.19 -13.04 1.40
N GLU A 217 -4.17 -13.48 2.16
CA GLU A 217 -4.45 -12.91 3.47
C GLU A 217 -3.33 -13.26 4.45
N GLU A 218 -3.26 -12.50 5.54
CA GLU A 218 -2.48 -12.87 6.70
C GLU A 218 -3.10 -14.11 7.36
N VAL A 219 -2.29 -15.15 7.58
CA VAL A 219 -2.69 -16.40 8.23
C VAL A 219 -1.96 -16.48 9.57
N CYS A 220 -2.71 -16.53 10.66
CA CYS A 220 -2.19 -16.62 12.01
C CYS A 220 -2.48 -17.98 12.63
N ALA A 221 -1.49 -18.55 13.31
CA ALA A 221 -1.54 -19.85 14.00
C ALA A 221 -1.28 -19.68 15.51
N GLY A 222 -2.01 -18.76 16.15
CA GLY A 222 -1.85 -18.47 17.58
C GLY A 222 -0.43 -18.02 17.92
N ASP A 223 0.19 -18.64 18.92
CA ASP A 223 1.56 -18.35 19.37
C ASP A 223 2.63 -18.67 18.33
N ALA A 224 2.30 -19.45 17.29
CA ALA A 224 3.20 -19.71 16.15
C ALA A 224 3.32 -18.53 15.19
N GLY A 225 2.61 -17.42 15.49
CA GLY A 225 2.71 -16.17 14.74
C GLY A 225 1.83 -16.10 13.50
N CYS A 226 2.10 -15.14 12.65
CA CYS A 226 1.33 -14.86 11.44
C CYS A 226 2.24 -14.83 10.22
N THR A 227 1.73 -15.25 9.06
CA THR A 227 2.45 -15.18 7.78
C THR A 227 1.58 -14.59 6.69
N GLN A 228 2.19 -13.85 5.77
CA GLN A 228 1.55 -13.33 4.57
C GLN A 228 2.49 -13.43 3.38
N ASN A 229 2.00 -13.97 2.26
CA ASN A 229 2.78 -14.08 1.02
C ASN A 229 2.55 -12.86 0.12
N PHE A 230 3.63 -12.44 -0.51
CA PHE A 230 3.71 -11.33 -1.46
C PHE A 230 4.31 -11.82 -2.78
N GLN A 231 4.22 -11.03 -3.85
CA GLN A 231 4.78 -11.39 -5.16
C GLN A 231 6.27 -11.73 -5.10
N GLY A 232 7.04 -11.02 -4.30
CA GLY A 232 8.50 -11.13 -4.20
C GLY A 232 9.01 -11.88 -2.97
N GLY A 233 8.13 -12.39 -2.11
CA GLY A 233 8.56 -13.06 -0.87
C GLY A 233 7.45 -13.27 0.14
N THR A 234 7.85 -13.50 1.38
CA THR A 234 6.94 -13.75 2.51
C THR A 234 7.35 -12.87 3.69
N LEU A 235 6.38 -12.30 4.37
CA LEU A 235 6.53 -11.72 5.70
C LEU A 235 5.97 -12.71 6.74
N ALA A 236 6.75 -12.97 7.78
CA ALA A 236 6.35 -13.79 8.91
C ALA A 236 6.58 -13.04 10.22
N TRP A 237 5.54 -12.90 11.03
CA TRP A 237 5.60 -12.27 12.34
C TRP A 237 5.57 -13.33 13.44
N LEU A 238 6.46 -13.19 14.43
CA LEU A 238 6.49 -13.98 15.64
C LEU A 238 6.55 -13.05 16.86
N PRO A 239 5.87 -13.38 17.98
CA PRO A 239 5.93 -12.55 19.20
C PRO A 239 7.35 -12.37 19.75
N SER A 240 8.22 -13.39 19.57
CA SER A 240 9.58 -13.42 20.11
C SER A 240 10.60 -12.65 19.27
N THR A 241 10.41 -12.56 17.95
CA THR A 241 11.42 -12.01 17.02
C THR A 241 10.91 -10.87 16.16
N GLY A 242 9.62 -10.55 16.21
CA GLY A 242 9.00 -9.57 15.32
C GLY A 242 8.83 -10.10 13.90
N VAL A 243 8.81 -9.20 12.90
CA VAL A 243 8.61 -9.59 11.50
C VAL A 243 9.93 -9.96 10.85
N THR A 244 9.96 -11.13 10.21
CA THR A 244 11.04 -11.57 9.32
C THR A 244 10.60 -11.49 7.86
N VAL A 245 11.54 -11.16 6.98
CA VAL A 245 11.32 -11.06 5.52
C VAL A 245 12.07 -12.20 4.85
N THR A 246 11.42 -12.89 3.91
CA THR A 246 12.06 -13.88 3.04
C THR A 246 11.77 -13.54 1.60
N PHE A 247 12.81 -13.25 0.81
CA PHE A 247 12.65 -12.96 -0.61
C PHE A 247 12.76 -14.25 -1.45
N ASN A 248 11.92 -14.38 -2.47
CA ASN A 248 11.85 -15.58 -3.32
C ASN A 248 13.11 -15.79 -4.17
N GLN A 249 13.70 -14.69 -4.67
CA GLN A 249 14.87 -14.72 -5.53
C GLN A 249 15.78 -13.53 -5.26
N PRO A 250 17.11 -13.64 -5.48
CA PRO A 250 17.98 -12.49 -5.51
C PRO A 250 17.53 -11.50 -6.60
N GLY A 251 17.41 -10.21 -6.25
CA GLY A 251 17.21 -9.15 -7.22
C GLY A 251 18.52 -8.81 -7.97
N GLU A 252 18.45 -7.83 -8.85
CA GLU A 252 19.61 -7.40 -9.65
C GLU A 252 20.81 -6.99 -8.78
N TYR A 253 20.56 -6.24 -7.70
CA TYR A 253 21.60 -5.80 -6.76
C TYR A 253 22.02 -6.87 -5.76
N GLN A 254 21.27 -7.97 -5.65
CA GLN A 254 21.47 -9.04 -4.67
C GLN A 254 22.07 -10.30 -5.29
N ARG A 255 22.42 -10.28 -6.59
CA ARG A 255 23.04 -11.42 -7.26
C ARG A 255 24.22 -11.91 -6.45
N VAL A 256 24.22 -13.20 -6.12
CA VAL A 256 25.34 -13.85 -5.46
C VAL A 256 26.45 -14.06 -6.50
N ILE A 257 27.58 -13.45 -6.26
CA ILE A 257 28.80 -13.57 -7.09
C ILE A 257 29.88 -14.14 -6.20
N ASN A 258 30.42 -15.29 -6.57
CA ASN A 258 31.47 -16.01 -5.84
C ASN A 258 32.16 -17.01 -6.75
N LYS A 259 33.06 -17.84 -6.21
CA LYS A 259 33.84 -18.82 -7.00
C LYS A 259 33.01 -19.86 -7.77
N ARG A 260 31.70 -20.02 -7.46
CA ARG A 260 30.79 -20.96 -8.13
C ARG A 260 29.70 -20.27 -8.95
N ASN A 261 29.50 -18.99 -8.72
CA ASN A 261 28.45 -18.21 -9.33
C ASN A 261 29.05 -16.99 -10.07
N PRO A 262 29.48 -17.14 -11.32
CA PRO A 262 30.05 -16.05 -12.10
C PRO A 262 28.97 -15.04 -12.53
N LEU A 263 29.42 -13.88 -12.98
CA LEU A 263 28.60 -12.95 -13.73
C LEU A 263 28.16 -13.58 -15.07
N SER A 264 26.98 -13.25 -15.53
CA SER A 264 26.46 -13.65 -16.84
C SER A 264 25.85 -12.43 -17.54
N PRO A 265 26.38 -12.02 -18.72
CA PRO A 265 27.56 -12.61 -19.36
C PRO A 265 28.83 -12.48 -18.52
N ILE A 266 29.85 -13.30 -18.82
CA ILE A 266 31.07 -13.37 -18.00
C ILE A 266 31.84 -12.03 -17.96
N ASP A 267 31.79 -11.27 -19.05
CA ASP A 267 32.34 -9.94 -19.24
C ASP A 267 31.39 -8.81 -18.90
N TYR A 268 30.32 -9.13 -18.13
CA TYR A 268 29.30 -8.14 -17.72
C TYR A 268 29.90 -6.81 -17.33
N ALA A 269 29.31 -5.73 -17.85
CA ALA A 269 29.62 -4.36 -17.49
C ALA A 269 28.31 -3.57 -17.28
N PRO A 270 28.08 -2.96 -16.12
CA PRO A 270 26.91 -2.16 -15.86
C PRO A 270 26.93 -0.83 -16.65
N SER A 271 25.77 -0.34 -17.07
CA SER A 271 25.64 0.89 -17.86
C SER A 271 25.32 2.14 -17.02
N ASP A 272 24.89 1.95 -15.76
CA ASP A 272 24.44 3.02 -14.85
C ASP A 272 25.53 3.46 -13.86
N MET A 273 26.76 3.56 -14.35
CA MET A 273 27.95 3.91 -13.52
C MET A 273 28.08 5.41 -13.29
N VAL A 274 28.36 5.77 -12.05
CA VAL A 274 28.64 7.16 -11.65
C VAL A 274 29.95 7.25 -10.85
N ASN A 275 30.61 8.41 -10.89
CA ASN A 275 31.87 8.63 -10.18
C ASN A 275 31.64 8.83 -8.68
N VAL A 276 32.42 8.11 -7.86
CA VAL A 276 32.44 8.21 -6.41
C VAL A 276 33.89 8.22 -5.93
N GLY A 277 34.39 9.37 -5.52
CA GLY A 277 35.75 9.50 -5.02
C GLY A 277 36.86 9.13 -6.03
N GLY A 278 36.65 9.37 -7.33
CA GLY A 278 37.57 9.01 -8.41
C GLY A 278 37.43 7.59 -8.93
N GLN A 279 36.58 6.79 -8.33
CA GLN A 279 36.21 5.43 -8.73
C GLN A 279 34.76 5.41 -9.26
N ALA A 280 34.26 4.27 -9.77
CA ALA A 280 32.92 4.16 -10.28
C ALA A 280 32.09 3.13 -9.51
N LEU A 281 30.82 3.44 -9.23
CA LEU A 281 29.79 2.55 -8.70
C LEU A 281 28.53 2.66 -9.54
N ARG A 282 27.70 1.64 -9.51
CA ARG A 282 26.33 1.73 -10.04
C ARG A 282 25.55 2.81 -9.27
N TYR A 283 24.64 3.50 -9.96
CA TYR A 283 23.93 4.67 -9.43
C TYR A 283 23.30 4.45 -8.05
N GLN A 284 22.57 3.33 -7.87
CA GLN A 284 21.95 3.04 -6.57
C GLN A 284 22.96 2.73 -5.46
N ALA A 285 24.05 2.03 -5.79
CA ALA A 285 25.14 1.80 -4.83
C ALA A 285 25.83 3.12 -4.45
N ALA A 286 26.02 4.03 -5.42
CA ALA A 286 26.59 5.35 -5.17
C ALA A 286 25.70 6.20 -4.26
N LEU A 287 24.37 6.21 -4.47
CA LEU A 287 23.43 6.89 -3.57
C LEU A 287 23.55 6.39 -2.13
N GLY A 288 23.56 5.08 -1.94
CA GLY A 288 23.76 4.46 -0.63
C GLY A 288 25.12 4.83 -0.03
N PHE A 289 26.18 4.83 -0.85
CA PHE A 289 27.54 5.15 -0.40
C PHE A 289 27.69 6.62 0.01
N TRP A 290 27.12 7.57 -0.73
CA TRP A 290 27.14 8.98 -0.32
C TRP A 290 26.47 9.18 1.04
N GLN A 291 25.29 8.57 1.24
CA GLN A 291 24.58 8.61 2.54
C GLN A 291 25.42 7.98 3.66
N PHE A 292 26.09 6.85 3.39
CA PHE A 292 26.99 6.18 4.33
C PHE A 292 28.18 7.09 4.69
N SER A 293 28.84 7.67 3.69
CA SER A 293 29.99 8.56 3.85
C SER A 293 29.64 9.83 4.62
N ASP A 294 28.48 10.43 4.32
CA ASP A 294 27.99 11.61 5.04
C ASP A 294 27.71 11.29 6.51
N ALA A 295 27.06 10.16 6.79
CA ALA A 295 26.78 9.72 8.16
C ALA A 295 28.08 9.38 8.94
N ALA A 296 29.06 8.77 8.28
CA ALA A 296 30.37 8.50 8.86
C ALA A 296 31.09 9.80 9.18
N SER A 297 31.13 10.75 8.25
CA SER A 297 31.74 12.07 8.43
C SER A 297 31.06 12.86 9.54
N ALA A 298 29.73 12.85 9.61
CA ALA A 298 28.97 13.50 10.68
C ALA A 298 29.26 12.89 12.08
N SER A 299 29.67 11.60 12.10
CA SER A 299 30.11 10.90 13.32
C SER A 299 31.60 11.12 13.64
N GLY A 300 32.32 11.99 12.91
CA GLY A 300 33.74 12.22 13.07
C GLY A 300 34.64 11.10 12.53
N VAL A 301 34.12 10.25 11.67
CA VAL A 301 34.80 9.07 11.13
C VAL A 301 34.80 9.13 9.59
N PRO A 302 35.58 10.03 8.97
CA PRO A 302 35.62 10.12 7.52
C PRO A 302 36.18 8.85 6.89
N VAL A 303 35.60 8.43 5.76
CA VAL A 303 36.02 7.27 4.99
C VAL A 303 36.48 7.67 3.59
N THR A 304 37.40 6.92 3.00
CA THR A 304 37.86 7.10 1.62
C THR A 304 37.52 5.89 0.78
N VAL A 305 37.32 6.11 -0.53
CA VAL A 305 37.19 5.03 -1.51
C VAL A 305 38.59 4.58 -1.93
N VAL A 306 38.89 3.30 -1.76
CA VAL A 306 40.19 2.72 -2.15
C VAL A 306 40.07 2.04 -3.52
N SER A 307 39.00 1.25 -3.74
CA SER A 307 38.71 0.55 -4.97
C SER A 307 37.19 0.40 -5.12
N ALA A 308 36.71 0.42 -6.38
CA ALA A 308 35.30 0.14 -6.64
C ALA A 308 35.15 -0.68 -7.92
N PHE A 309 34.50 -0.17 -8.98
CA PHE A 309 34.35 -0.93 -10.21
C PHE A 309 35.70 -1.36 -10.81
N ARG A 310 35.75 -2.63 -11.22
CA ARG A 310 36.90 -3.20 -11.93
C ARG A 310 36.38 -4.01 -13.12
N SER A 311 36.74 -3.61 -14.34
CA SER A 311 36.30 -4.31 -15.54
C SER A 311 36.80 -5.75 -15.61
N TYR A 312 36.18 -6.57 -16.44
CA TYR A 312 36.67 -7.94 -16.72
C TYR A 312 38.12 -7.96 -17.16
N ALA A 313 38.49 -7.07 -18.09
CA ALA A 313 39.87 -6.98 -18.60
C ALA A 313 40.86 -6.57 -17.51
N THR A 314 40.52 -5.60 -16.65
CA THR A 314 41.36 -5.19 -15.53
C THR A 314 41.49 -6.32 -14.51
N GLN A 315 40.41 -7.05 -14.21
CA GLN A 315 40.44 -8.20 -13.32
C GLN A 315 41.30 -9.32 -13.88
N ALA A 316 41.24 -9.57 -15.21
CA ALA A 316 42.08 -10.57 -15.88
C ALA A 316 43.57 -10.22 -15.75
N SER A 317 43.95 -8.97 -15.98
CA SER A 317 45.34 -8.51 -15.83
C SER A 317 45.83 -8.67 -14.40
N LEU A 318 45.02 -8.26 -13.42
CA LEU A 318 45.34 -8.39 -12.00
C LEU A 318 45.51 -9.85 -11.58
N TYR A 319 44.53 -10.71 -11.93
CA TYR A 319 44.58 -12.13 -11.58
C TYR A 319 45.79 -12.84 -12.20
N ASN A 320 46.06 -12.60 -13.49
CA ASN A 320 47.21 -13.18 -14.17
C ASN A 320 48.55 -12.75 -13.56
N SER A 321 48.64 -11.50 -13.07
CA SER A 321 49.85 -11.05 -12.34
C SER A 321 50.06 -11.83 -11.04
N TYR A 322 49.00 -12.11 -10.29
CA TYR A 322 49.08 -12.97 -9.09
C TYR A 322 49.41 -14.42 -9.43
N VAL A 323 48.85 -14.97 -10.51
CA VAL A 323 49.21 -16.31 -10.99
C VAL A 323 50.70 -16.41 -11.32
N ALA A 324 51.21 -15.41 -12.04
CA ALA A 324 52.63 -15.32 -12.40
C ALA A 324 53.54 -15.22 -11.16
N MET A 325 53.10 -14.47 -10.14
CA MET A 325 53.89 -14.20 -8.92
C MET A 325 53.82 -15.34 -7.89
N TYR A 326 52.68 -15.96 -7.70
CA TYR A 326 52.42 -16.87 -6.57
C TYR A 326 51.90 -18.23 -7.01
N GLY A 327 51.67 -18.49 -8.27
CA GLY A 327 50.99 -19.69 -8.78
C GLY A 327 49.45 -19.57 -8.64
N GLN A 328 48.72 -20.41 -9.40
CA GLN A 328 47.27 -20.35 -9.50
C GLN A 328 46.59 -20.66 -8.16
N GLU A 329 47.03 -21.68 -7.43
CA GLU A 329 46.41 -22.06 -6.17
C GLU A 329 46.44 -20.90 -5.16
N ARG A 330 47.58 -20.21 -5.04
CA ARG A 330 47.69 -19.05 -4.15
C ARG A 330 46.93 -17.84 -4.69
N ALA A 331 46.95 -17.60 -6.01
CA ALA A 331 46.19 -16.54 -6.64
C ALA A 331 44.68 -16.69 -6.39
N ASP A 332 44.13 -17.88 -6.45
CA ASP A 332 42.74 -18.22 -6.16
C ASP A 332 42.31 -17.88 -4.71
N THR A 333 43.26 -17.81 -3.75
CA THR A 333 42.93 -17.44 -2.36
C THR A 333 42.88 -15.95 -2.12
N ILE A 334 43.52 -15.13 -2.95
CA ILE A 334 43.71 -13.70 -2.72
C ILE A 334 43.04 -12.81 -3.78
N SER A 335 42.59 -13.38 -4.91
CA SER A 335 41.92 -12.62 -5.97
C SER A 335 40.88 -13.48 -6.67
N ALA A 336 39.79 -12.87 -7.06
CA ALA A 336 38.77 -13.51 -7.90
C ALA A 336 39.27 -13.72 -9.33
N ARG A 337 38.91 -14.84 -9.95
CA ARG A 337 39.06 -15.01 -11.42
C ARG A 337 38.17 -13.97 -12.15
N PRO A 338 38.55 -13.59 -13.41
CA PRO A 338 37.71 -12.70 -14.23
C PRO A 338 36.30 -13.26 -14.38
N GLY A 339 35.28 -12.40 -14.18
CA GLY A 339 33.87 -12.81 -14.17
C GLY A 339 33.33 -13.29 -12.84
N PHE A 340 34.19 -13.48 -11.81
CA PHE A 340 33.82 -13.95 -10.48
C PHE A 340 34.05 -12.88 -9.38
N SER A 341 34.45 -11.67 -9.77
CA SER A 341 34.69 -10.54 -8.86
C SER A 341 33.44 -9.70 -8.70
N GLU A 342 33.07 -9.38 -7.46
CA GLU A 342 31.98 -8.44 -7.15
C GLU A 342 32.26 -7.02 -7.63
N HIS A 343 33.52 -6.61 -7.71
CA HIS A 343 33.91 -5.29 -8.28
C HIS A 343 33.45 -5.13 -9.74
N GLN A 344 33.40 -6.22 -10.52
CA GLN A 344 32.93 -6.19 -11.88
C GLN A 344 31.42 -5.91 -11.97
N SER A 345 30.66 -6.15 -10.91
CA SER A 345 29.24 -5.82 -10.87
C SER A 345 28.94 -4.33 -10.69
N GLY A 346 29.95 -3.54 -10.27
CA GLY A 346 29.78 -2.14 -9.88
C GLY A 346 29.01 -1.93 -8.57
N LEU A 347 28.87 -3.00 -7.77
CA LEU A 347 28.13 -3.00 -6.50
C LEU A 347 29.06 -3.12 -5.27
N ALA A 348 30.34 -3.36 -5.47
CA ALA A 348 31.33 -3.46 -4.39
C ALA A 348 32.19 -2.19 -4.31
N VAL A 349 32.54 -1.82 -3.09
CA VAL A 349 33.47 -0.73 -2.78
C VAL A 349 34.38 -1.12 -1.64
N ASP A 350 35.68 -0.98 -1.84
CA ASP A 350 36.66 -1.07 -0.78
C ASP A 350 36.86 0.31 -0.15
N ILE A 351 36.69 0.39 1.15
CA ILE A 351 36.83 1.64 1.91
C ILE A 351 38.11 1.63 2.74
N GLY A 352 38.59 2.84 3.06
CA GLY A 352 39.79 3.02 3.88
C GLY A 352 39.69 4.21 4.81
N ASN A 353 40.72 4.37 5.66
CA ASN A 353 40.90 5.53 6.47
C ASN A 353 41.61 6.66 5.66
N PRO A 354 41.32 7.93 5.90
CA PRO A 354 42.18 9.01 5.44
C PRO A 354 43.63 8.75 5.90
N GLY A 355 44.59 8.85 4.98
CA GLY A 355 45.99 8.54 5.27
C GLY A 355 46.38 7.06 5.14
N GLY A 356 45.46 6.17 4.77
CA GLY A 356 45.74 4.78 4.34
C GLY A 356 46.08 3.80 5.47
N VAL A 357 45.90 4.17 6.74
CA VAL A 357 46.15 3.27 7.87
C VAL A 357 45.32 2.00 7.76
N CYS A 358 45.95 0.83 7.84
CA CYS A 358 45.33 -0.49 7.70
C CYS A 358 44.58 -0.69 6.37
N GLY A 359 44.96 0.03 5.29
CA GLY A 359 44.31 -0.09 3.99
C GLY A 359 44.39 -1.53 3.44
N LEU A 360 43.24 -2.12 3.07
CA LEU A 360 43.10 -3.49 2.56
C LEU A 360 43.80 -4.56 3.44
N GLN A 361 43.72 -4.40 4.77
CA GLN A 361 44.26 -5.31 5.76
C GLN A 361 43.22 -5.61 6.86
N GLU A 362 43.32 -6.77 7.48
CA GLU A 362 42.35 -7.18 8.53
C GLU A 362 42.33 -6.21 9.72
N CYS A 363 43.45 -5.51 10.02
CA CYS A 363 43.50 -4.51 11.09
C CYS A 363 42.52 -3.33 10.87
N PHE A 364 42.01 -3.13 9.64
CA PHE A 364 41.00 -2.12 9.36
C PHE A 364 39.72 -2.35 10.23
N ALA A 365 39.41 -3.58 10.59
CA ALA A 365 38.31 -3.90 11.50
C ALA A 365 38.39 -3.20 12.86
N HIS A 366 39.58 -2.88 13.31
CA HIS A 366 39.85 -2.21 14.61
C HIS A 366 39.91 -0.70 14.52
N THR A 367 39.88 -0.14 13.32
CA THR A 367 39.81 1.31 13.12
C THR A 367 38.41 1.86 13.34
N ALA A 368 38.29 3.16 13.61
CA ALA A 368 36.97 3.78 13.74
C ALA A 368 36.10 3.59 12.47
N ALA A 369 36.73 3.71 11.28
CA ALA A 369 36.03 3.49 9.99
C ALA A 369 35.54 2.05 9.80
N GLY A 370 36.38 1.06 10.15
CA GLY A 370 35.99 -0.35 10.08
C GLY A 370 34.85 -0.70 11.05
N GLN A 371 34.92 -0.18 12.29
CA GLN A 371 33.83 -0.35 13.27
C GLN A 371 32.54 0.36 12.84
N PHE A 372 32.63 1.55 12.28
CA PHE A 372 31.47 2.27 11.75
C PHE A 372 30.82 1.45 10.62
N ALA A 373 31.62 0.94 9.68
CA ALA A 373 31.13 0.11 8.59
C ALA A 373 30.46 -1.17 9.09
N ALA A 374 31.10 -1.92 9.99
CA ALA A 374 30.55 -3.15 10.57
C ALA A 374 29.20 -2.92 11.26
N ASN A 375 29.07 -1.80 11.97
CA ASN A 375 27.89 -1.51 12.78
C ASN A 375 26.75 -0.82 12.00
N ARG A 376 27.05 -0.07 10.92
CA ARG A 376 26.07 0.83 10.32
C ARG A 376 25.92 0.75 8.80
N ALA A 377 26.78 0.02 8.09
CA ALA A 377 26.69 -0.08 6.63
C ALA A 377 25.31 -0.59 6.15
N HIS A 378 24.67 -1.46 6.93
CA HIS A 378 23.34 -1.99 6.61
C HIS A 378 22.23 -0.94 6.53
N GLU A 379 22.33 0.18 7.29
CA GLU A 379 21.40 1.31 7.23
C GLU A 379 21.37 1.98 5.86
N PHE A 380 22.45 1.82 5.07
CA PHE A 380 22.67 2.44 3.76
C PHE A 380 22.65 1.44 2.60
N GLY A 381 22.26 0.18 2.89
CA GLY A 381 22.11 -0.87 1.89
C GLY A 381 23.37 -1.69 1.61
N PHE A 382 24.41 -1.58 2.46
CA PHE A 382 25.64 -2.35 2.32
C PHE A 382 25.78 -3.43 3.39
N ILE A 383 26.51 -4.48 3.04
CA ILE A 383 27.00 -5.50 3.97
C ILE A 383 28.52 -5.58 3.90
N VAL A 384 29.16 -5.97 4.99
CA VAL A 384 30.54 -6.48 4.94
C VAL A 384 30.48 -7.86 4.29
N ARG A 385 30.95 -7.94 3.04
CA ARG A 385 30.70 -9.08 2.17
C ARG A 385 31.43 -10.35 2.58
N TYR A 386 32.63 -10.22 3.09
CA TYR A 386 33.50 -11.32 3.49
C TYR A 386 33.79 -11.23 4.98
N PRO A 387 32.81 -11.57 5.84
CA PRO A 387 32.95 -11.44 7.29
C PRO A 387 33.84 -12.50 7.89
N ALA A 388 34.39 -12.23 9.08
CA ALA A 388 35.25 -13.17 9.80
C ALA A 388 34.58 -14.55 10.01
N GLY A 389 35.33 -15.61 9.79
CA GLY A 389 34.86 -16.98 9.95
C GLY A 389 33.96 -17.54 8.84
N MET A 390 33.71 -16.75 7.78
CA MET A 390 32.77 -17.14 6.70
C MET A 390 33.44 -17.51 5.39
N SER A 391 34.75 -17.73 5.38
CA SER A 391 35.54 -18.07 4.17
C SER A 391 35.07 -19.36 3.49
N TYR A 392 34.55 -20.32 4.24
CA TYR A 392 33.93 -21.54 3.69
C TYR A 392 32.69 -21.23 2.83
N TRP A 393 31.88 -20.27 3.26
CA TRP A 393 30.68 -19.87 2.53
C TRP A 393 30.99 -19.00 1.32
N THR A 394 31.88 -18.01 1.48
CA THR A 394 32.13 -16.98 0.47
C THR A 394 33.26 -17.31 -0.50
N GLY A 395 34.21 -18.17 -0.08
CA GLY A 395 35.41 -18.50 -0.82
C GLY A 395 36.58 -17.53 -0.62
N TYR A 396 36.41 -16.47 0.15
CA TYR A 396 37.41 -15.42 0.37
C TYR A 396 37.75 -15.27 1.86
N ALA A 397 38.95 -14.74 2.15
CA ALA A 397 39.38 -14.38 3.50
C ALA A 397 38.53 -13.24 4.07
N TYR A 398 38.73 -12.93 5.36
CA TYR A 398 38.06 -11.80 5.99
C TYR A 398 38.52 -10.46 5.38
N GLU A 399 37.57 -9.69 4.89
CA GLU A 399 37.82 -8.37 4.29
C GLU A 399 36.90 -7.30 4.91
N PRO A 400 37.26 -6.72 6.06
CA PRO A 400 36.43 -5.73 6.75
C PRO A 400 36.21 -4.42 5.97
N TRP A 401 37.03 -4.16 4.96
CA TRP A 401 36.96 -2.99 4.07
C TRP A 401 36.02 -3.18 2.89
N HIS A 402 35.71 -4.44 2.52
CA HIS A 402 34.95 -4.76 1.33
C HIS A 402 33.44 -4.70 1.59
N LEU A 403 32.81 -3.62 1.15
CA LEU A 403 31.37 -3.40 1.28
C LEU A 403 30.67 -3.79 -0.02
N ARG A 404 29.61 -4.57 0.08
CA ARG A 404 28.75 -4.95 -1.04
C ARG A 404 27.37 -4.32 -0.88
N TYR A 405 26.94 -3.54 -1.90
CA TYR A 405 25.58 -3.03 -1.96
C TYR A 405 24.59 -4.14 -2.33
N VAL A 406 23.56 -4.32 -1.52
CA VAL A 406 22.50 -5.31 -1.69
C VAL A 406 21.11 -4.68 -1.61
N GLY A 407 21.04 -3.35 -1.46
CA GLY A 407 19.81 -2.63 -1.18
C GLY A 407 19.49 -2.61 0.31
N LYS A 408 18.82 -1.54 0.74
CA LYS A 408 18.56 -1.28 2.16
C LYS A 408 17.66 -2.35 2.80
N ASP A 409 16.66 -2.81 2.08
CA ASP A 409 15.72 -3.86 2.51
C ASP A 409 16.44 -5.16 2.89
N VAL A 410 17.34 -5.63 2.02
CA VAL A 410 18.09 -6.88 2.26
C VAL A 410 19.15 -6.70 3.34
N ALA A 411 19.91 -5.61 3.27
CA ALA A 411 20.97 -5.35 4.26
C ALA A 411 20.40 -5.25 5.69
N MET A 412 19.29 -4.55 5.88
CA MET A 412 18.58 -4.42 7.15
C MET A 412 18.02 -5.76 7.63
N ASP A 413 17.47 -6.58 6.72
CA ASP A 413 16.93 -7.88 7.09
C ASP A 413 18.02 -8.87 7.47
N MET A 414 19.13 -8.91 6.72
CA MET A 414 20.31 -9.71 7.07
C MET A 414 20.85 -9.33 8.44
N HIS A 415 20.99 -8.02 8.72
CA HIS A 415 21.45 -7.52 10.01
C HIS A 415 20.51 -7.95 11.16
N ARG A 416 19.22 -7.71 11.02
CA ARG A 416 18.21 -8.07 12.03
C ARG A 416 18.17 -9.56 12.34
N ARG A 417 18.35 -10.41 11.31
CA ARG A 417 18.33 -11.87 11.42
C ARG A 417 19.68 -12.47 11.81
N GLY A 418 20.74 -11.67 11.90
CA GLY A 418 22.10 -12.16 12.17
C GLY A 418 22.66 -13.07 11.08
N ILE A 419 22.20 -12.91 9.81
CA ILE A 419 22.68 -13.69 8.67
C ILE A 419 23.91 -13.02 8.07
N ALA A 420 25.04 -13.73 8.08
CA ALA A 420 26.33 -13.13 7.78
C ALA A 420 26.66 -13.05 6.29
N THR A 421 26.12 -13.92 5.44
CA THR A 421 26.50 -14.01 4.01
C THR A 421 25.29 -14.05 3.10
N LEU A 422 25.44 -13.57 1.84
CA LEU A 422 24.40 -13.66 0.81
C LEU A 422 24.07 -15.10 0.46
N GLU A 423 25.07 -15.99 0.50
CA GLU A 423 24.90 -17.41 0.26
C GLU A 423 23.89 -18.00 1.26
N GLN A 424 24.08 -17.76 2.54
CA GLN A 424 23.17 -18.21 3.60
C GLN A 424 21.78 -17.57 3.47
N TYR A 425 21.75 -16.28 3.14
CA TYR A 425 20.49 -15.53 3.04
C TYR A 425 19.57 -16.07 1.94
N TYR A 426 20.14 -16.45 0.79
CA TYR A 426 19.39 -16.97 -0.36
C TYR A 426 19.46 -18.51 -0.50
N GLY A 427 20.04 -19.22 0.46
CA GLY A 427 20.12 -20.68 0.42
C GLY A 427 21.06 -21.24 -0.66
N TYR A 428 22.09 -20.49 -1.06
CA TYR A 428 23.12 -20.98 -1.95
C TYR A 428 24.06 -21.93 -1.21
N SER A 429 24.60 -22.90 -1.93
CA SER A 429 25.65 -23.77 -1.38
C SER A 429 26.95 -22.98 -1.11
N PRO A 430 27.76 -23.39 -0.11
CA PRO A 430 29.08 -22.81 0.11
C PRO A 430 29.97 -22.87 -1.14
N ALA A 431 30.82 -21.86 -1.31
CA ALA A 431 31.69 -21.71 -2.47
C ALA A 431 33.18 -21.58 -2.09
N PRO A 432 33.78 -22.55 -1.38
CA PRO A 432 35.15 -22.44 -0.88
C PRO A 432 36.21 -22.48 -2.00
N GLY A 433 35.86 -22.93 -3.20
CA GLY A 433 36.76 -23.05 -4.37
C GLY A 433 35.98 -23.06 -5.68
N TYR A 434 36.71 -22.84 -6.79
CA TYR A 434 36.21 -22.87 -8.17
C TYR A 434 35.86 -24.30 -8.61
#